data_772cd6ac39feaed71db7bd800d400c69
#
_entry.id   772cd6ac39feaed71db7bd800d400c69
#
_cell.length_a   1.000
_cell.length_b   1.000
_cell.length_c   1.000
_cell.angle_alpha   90.00
_cell.angle_beta   90.00
_cell.angle_gamma   90.00
#
_symmetry.space_group_name_H-M   'P 1'
#
loop_
_entity.id
_entity.type
_entity.pdbx_description
1 polymer ?
#
loop_
_entity_poly.entity_id
_entity_poly.type
_entity_poly.pdbx_seq_one_letter_code
_entity_poly.pdbx_strand_id
1 'polypeptide(L)'
;IIHGLAGFEDTTMTIDISLGRFIKAHTISDAWYRGLDTIWNQGSVITDERGSRILEYMNLMIVINDPYTNEIPEDFSWNRERLDKYSKQLINGDNTQNFEYTYGQRLRNWNNEIDQISYVIDKLRNNTSTRRATAVTWVPVIDTKVDEVPCMIIDDFKIRNGKLHLTTLFRSHDFAGAYPANLYGLSRLLSYVADETGVSTGKITTISISAHIYEHDWDKIEDIIKGVY
;
A
#
# COMPACT_ATOMS: atom_id res chain seq x y z
N ILE A 1 -41.48 25.80 28.36
CA ILE A 1 -41.43 26.05 26.91
C ILE A 1 -40.50 25.03 26.33
N ILE A 2 -41.11 24.00 25.73
CA ILE A 2 -40.39 22.88 25.08
C ILE A 2 -40.25 23.27 23.62
N HIS A 3 -39.01 23.50 23.15
CA HIS A 3 -38.79 23.67 21.72
C HIS A 3 -38.51 22.28 21.11
N GLY A 4 -39.31 21.98 20.10
CA GLY A 4 -39.36 20.74 19.39
C GLY A 4 -38.03 20.35 18.76
N LEU A 5 -37.67 19.09 18.90
CA LEU A 5 -36.67 18.39 18.10
C LEU A 5 -37.24 18.30 16.67
N ALA A 6 -36.62 19.05 15.76
CA ALA A 6 -36.86 18.88 14.34
C ALA A 6 -36.45 17.46 13.97
N GLY A 7 -37.34 16.77 13.25
CA GLY A 7 -37.15 15.40 12.81
C GLY A 7 -35.85 15.28 11.99
N PHE A 8 -34.99 14.37 12.40
CA PHE A 8 -34.03 13.76 11.50
C PHE A 8 -34.86 12.94 10.51
N GLU A 9 -35.02 13.44 9.30
CA GLU A 9 -35.40 12.57 8.20
C GLU A 9 -34.36 11.47 8.10
N ASP A 10 -34.81 10.24 8.28
CA ASP A 10 -34.05 9.03 8.05
C ASP A 10 -33.76 8.94 6.53
N THR A 11 -32.76 9.71 6.09
CA THR A 11 -32.15 9.47 4.79
C THR A 11 -31.47 8.12 4.93
N THR A 12 -32.12 7.05 4.49
CA THR A 12 -31.50 5.77 4.20
C THR A 12 -30.31 6.06 3.29
N MET A 13 -29.13 6.25 3.92
CA MET A 13 -27.88 6.28 3.18
C MET A 13 -27.77 4.92 2.50
N THR A 14 -28.00 4.88 1.20
CA THR A 14 -27.56 3.79 0.35
C THR A 14 -26.06 3.76 0.50
N ILE A 15 -25.53 2.87 1.37
CA ILE A 15 -24.11 2.65 1.48
C ILE A 15 -23.66 2.14 0.12
N ASP A 16 -22.92 2.97 -0.61
CA ASP A 16 -22.22 2.50 -1.79
C ASP A 16 -21.20 1.46 -1.32
N ILE A 17 -21.50 0.17 -1.59
CA ILE A 17 -20.68 -0.95 -1.14
C ILE A 17 -19.31 -1.00 -1.82
N SER A 18 -19.13 -0.25 -2.90
CA SER A 18 -17.87 -0.11 -3.64
C SER A 18 -16.92 0.95 -3.07
N LEU A 19 -17.29 1.63 -1.98
CA LEU A 19 -16.56 2.76 -1.43
C LEU A 19 -16.25 2.57 0.06
N GLY A 20 -14.98 2.35 0.37
CA GLY A 20 -14.47 2.34 1.73
C GLY A 20 -14.68 1.02 2.49
N ARG A 21 -13.65 0.21 2.59
CA ARG A 21 -13.64 -1.03 3.36
C ARG A 21 -12.41 -1.16 4.23
N PHE A 22 -12.58 -1.73 5.42
CA PHE A 22 -11.51 -2.06 6.33
C PHE A 22 -11.37 -3.57 6.49
N ILE A 23 -10.16 -4.11 6.27
CA ILE A 23 -9.80 -5.51 6.44
C ILE A 23 -8.68 -5.63 7.48
N LYS A 24 -8.83 -6.60 8.40
CA LYS A 24 -7.73 -7.06 9.26
C LYS A 24 -7.25 -8.40 8.72
N ALA A 25 -6.05 -8.44 8.19
CA ALA A 25 -5.40 -9.64 7.69
C ALA A 25 -4.33 -10.13 8.67
N HIS A 26 -4.04 -11.43 8.66
CA HIS A 26 -2.97 -11.98 9.45
C HIS A 26 -1.63 -11.80 8.75
N THR A 27 -1.52 -12.23 7.50
CA THR A 27 -0.30 -12.24 6.70
C THR A 27 -0.46 -11.45 5.40
N ILE A 28 0.62 -11.29 4.62
CA ILE A 28 0.55 -10.68 3.27
C ILE A 28 -0.34 -11.53 2.35
N SER A 29 -0.20 -12.85 2.40
CA SER A 29 -1.03 -13.75 1.59
C SER A 29 -2.51 -13.63 1.94
N ASP A 30 -2.87 -13.63 3.23
CA ASP A 30 -4.25 -13.42 3.70
C ASP A 30 -4.80 -12.05 3.23
N ALA A 31 -3.98 -11.01 3.32
CA ALA A 31 -4.34 -9.66 2.84
C ALA A 31 -4.63 -9.64 1.34
N TRP A 32 -3.82 -10.33 0.56
CA TRP A 32 -3.95 -10.38 -0.89
C TRP A 32 -5.23 -11.11 -1.31
N TYR A 33 -5.45 -12.33 -0.83
CA TYR A 33 -6.64 -13.10 -1.18
C TYR A 33 -7.94 -12.38 -0.79
N ARG A 34 -7.99 -11.80 0.41
CA ARG A 34 -9.17 -11.05 0.88
C ARG A 34 -9.36 -9.71 0.15
N GLY A 35 -8.27 -9.08 -0.28
CA GLY A 35 -8.30 -7.90 -1.13
C GLY A 35 -8.84 -8.22 -2.52
N LEU A 36 -8.33 -9.29 -3.16
CA LEU A 36 -8.84 -9.78 -4.44
C LEU A 36 -10.32 -10.14 -4.38
N ASP A 37 -10.74 -10.91 -3.36
CA ASP A 37 -12.14 -11.25 -3.14
C ASP A 37 -13.03 -10.01 -3.02
N THR A 38 -12.57 -9.00 -2.28
CA THR A 38 -13.30 -7.74 -2.11
C THR A 38 -13.45 -6.99 -3.43
N ILE A 39 -12.37 -6.85 -4.19
CA ILE A 39 -12.39 -6.14 -5.48
C ILE A 39 -13.26 -6.92 -6.47
N TRP A 40 -13.11 -8.25 -6.52
CA TRP A 40 -13.84 -9.11 -7.45
C TRP A 40 -15.34 -9.06 -7.24
N ASN A 41 -15.81 -9.20 -5.99
CA ASN A 41 -17.23 -9.33 -5.68
C ASN A 41 -17.95 -7.99 -5.47
N GLN A 42 -17.23 -6.90 -5.20
CA GLN A 42 -17.80 -5.62 -4.81
C GLN A 42 -17.28 -4.43 -5.61
N GLY A 43 -16.29 -4.64 -6.47
CA GLY A 43 -15.75 -3.59 -7.34
C GLY A 43 -16.69 -3.26 -8.52
N SER A 44 -16.40 -2.15 -9.14
CA SER A 44 -17.09 -1.67 -10.35
C SER A 44 -16.15 -1.70 -11.55
N VAL A 45 -16.68 -2.09 -12.72
CA VAL A 45 -15.89 -2.04 -13.96
C VAL A 45 -15.84 -0.60 -14.45
N ILE A 46 -14.62 -0.09 -14.63
CA ILE A 46 -14.36 1.22 -15.23
C ILE A 46 -13.33 1.10 -16.35
N THR A 47 -13.22 2.13 -17.17
CA THR A 47 -12.14 2.29 -18.15
C THR A 47 -11.25 3.43 -17.70
N ASP A 48 -9.94 3.15 -17.53
CA ASP A 48 -8.96 4.14 -17.12
C ASP A 48 -8.59 5.13 -18.25
N GLU A 49 -7.74 6.12 -17.94
CA GLU A 49 -7.28 7.13 -18.90
C GLU A 49 -6.44 6.58 -20.05
N ARG A 50 -5.92 5.35 -19.93
CA ARG A 50 -5.17 4.63 -20.99
C ARG A 50 -6.06 3.72 -21.83
N GLY A 51 -7.36 3.70 -21.54
CA GLY A 51 -8.32 2.84 -22.22
C GLY A 51 -8.34 1.40 -21.70
N SER A 52 -7.65 1.10 -20.59
CA SER A 52 -7.66 -0.22 -19.97
C SER A 52 -8.93 -0.41 -19.14
N ARG A 53 -9.58 -1.56 -19.28
CA ARG A 53 -10.69 -1.94 -18.41
C ARG A 53 -10.12 -2.51 -17.11
N ILE A 54 -10.64 -2.03 -16.00
CA ILE A 54 -10.27 -2.50 -14.66
C ILE A 54 -11.52 -2.76 -13.84
N LEU A 55 -11.44 -3.69 -12.89
CA LEU A 55 -12.38 -3.84 -11.81
C LEU A 55 -11.80 -3.09 -10.61
N GLU A 56 -12.50 -2.06 -10.11
CA GLU A 56 -12.00 -1.14 -9.10
C GLU A 56 -12.87 -1.14 -7.85
N TYR A 57 -12.21 -1.13 -6.67
CA TYR A 57 -12.81 -0.85 -5.37
C TYR A 57 -12.11 0.35 -4.73
N MET A 58 -12.87 1.39 -4.37
CA MET A 58 -12.28 2.62 -3.84
C MET A 58 -12.09 2.58 -2.32
N ASN A 59 -10.95 3.14 -1.87
CA ASN A 59 -10.61 3.33 -0.45
C ASN A 59 -10.57 2.02 0.36
N LEU A 60 -9.83 1.03 -0.15
CA LEU A 60 -9.58 -0.23 0.55
C LEU A 60 -8.43 -0.06 1.54
N MET A 61 -8.73 -0.22 2.84
CA MET A 61 -7.73 -0.20 3.91
C MET A 61 -7.51 -1.62 4.45
N ILE A 62 -6.26 -2.08 4.47
CA ILE A 62 -5.89 -3.40 5.00
C ILE A 62 -4.80 -3.26 6.06
N VAL A 63 -5.03 -3.83 7.24
CA VAL A 63 -4.03 -3.95 8.31
C VAL A 63 -3.50 -5.38 8.35
N ILE A 64 -2.19 -5.55 8.19
CA ILE A 64 -1.48 -6.83 8.23
C ILE A 64 -0.78 -6.96 9.58
N ASN A 65 -1.14 -7.99 10.35
CA ASN A 65 -0.64 -8.18 11.70
C ASN A 65 0.78 -8.74 11.74
N ASP A 66 1.08 -9.69 10.86
CA ASP A 66 2.38 -10.35 10.72
C ASP A 66 2.79 -10.38 9.23
N PRO A 67 3.55 -9.39 8.76
CA PRO A 67 3.97 -9.32 7.37
C PRO A 67 5.15 -10.24 7.02
N TYR A 68 5.64 -11.06 7.97
CA TYR A 68 6.82 -11.91 7.79
C TYR A 68 6.48 -13.40 7.64
N THR A 69 5.28 -13.82 8.04
CA THR A 69 4.77 -15.18 7.86
C THR A 69 3.90 -15.25 6.60
N ASN A 70 4.02 -16.30 5.78
CA ASN A 70 3.31 -16.44 4.50
C ASN A 70 3.32 -15.13 3.68
N GLU A 71 4.52 -14.61 3.50
CA GLU A 71 4.75 -13.30 2.87
C GLU A 71 4.62 -13.32 1.34
N ILE A 72 4.59 -14.51 0.72
CA ILE A 72 4.45 -14.71 -0.72
C ILE A 72 3.26 -15.63 -0.95
N PRO A 73 2.16 -15.14 -1.56
CA PRO A 73 1.03 -15.99 -1.93
C PRO A 73 1.44 -17.04 -2.98
N GLU A 74 0.90 -18.24 -2.90
CA GLU A 74 1.25 -19.36 -3.81
C GLU A 74 0.92 -19.02 -5.28
N ASP A 75 -0.20 -18.36 -5.51
CA ASP A 75 -0.66 -17.99 -6.86
C ASP A 75 -0.02 -16.73 -7.43
N PHE A 76 0.88 -16.07 -6.64
CA PHE A 76 1.54 -14.86 -7.11
C PHE A 76 2.66 -15.19 -8.10
N SER A 77 2.73 -14.43 -9.19
CA SER A 77 3.62 -14.74 -10.33
C SER A 77 5.11 -14.48 -10.08
N TRP A 78 5.48 -13.68 -9.06
CA TRP A 78 6.88 -13.36 -8.80
C TRP A 78 7.49 -14.37 -7.83
N ASN A 79 8.65 -14.90 -8.21
CA ASN A 79 9.44 -15.73 -7.32
C ASN A 79 10.22 -14.90 -6.28
N ARG A 80 10.78 -15.58 -5.28
CA ARG A 80 11.55 -14.95 -4.19
C ARG A 80 12.73 -14.13 -4.71
N GLU A 81 13.48 -14.62 -5.69
CA GLU A 81 14.65 -13.90 -6.22
C GLU A 81 14.25 -12.52 -6.79
N ARG A 82 13.15 -12.46 -7.55
CA ARG A 82 12.63 -11.20 -8.10
C ARG A 82 12.15 -10.26 -6.99
N LEU A 83 11.50 -10.80 -5.98
CA LEU A 83 11.04 -10.03 -4.81
C LEU A 83 12.22 -9.48 -3.99
N ASP A 84 13.25 -10.28 -3.76
CA ASP A 84 14.46 -9.84 -3.07
C ASP A 84 15.20 -8.74 -3.84
N LYS A 85 15.26 -8.83 -5.17
CA LYS A 85 15.82 -7.78 -6.02
C LYS A 85 15.02 -6.48 -5.92
N TYR A 86 13.70 -6.58 -5.96
CA TYR A 86 12.79 -5.44 -5.80
C TYR A 86 12.93 -4.79 -4.42
N SER A 87 12.97 -5.57 -3.34
CA SER A 87 13.12 -5.05 -1.98
C SER A 87 14.47 -4.36 -1.76
N LYS A 88 15.55 -4.88 -2.34
CA LYS A 88 16.88 -4.23 -2.32
C LYS A 88 16.86 -2.88 -3.04
N GLN A 89 16.19 -2.79 -4.20
CA GLN A 89 16.03 -1.53 -4.92
C GLN A 89 15.28 -0.49 -4.07
N LEU A 90 14.23 -0.92 -3.36
CA LEU A 90 13.45 -0.04 -2.48
C LEU A 90 14.31 0.51 -1.31
N ILE A 91 15.15 -0.34 -0.71
CA ILE A 91 15.98 0.02 0.45
C ILE A 91 17.20 0.85 0.04
N ASN A 92 17.87 0.51 -1.07
CA ASN A 92 19.13 1.13 -1.47
C ASN A 92 18.94 2.39 -2.31
N GLY A 93 17.77 2.59 -2.92
CA GLY A 93 17.53 3.73 -3.81
C GLY A 93 18.10 3.57 -5.21
N ASP A 94 18.45 2.33 -5.62
CA ASP A 94 19.05 2.05 -6.91
C ASP A 94 18.04 2.22 -8.06
N ASN A 95 18.47 2.79 -9.19
CA ASN A 95 17.74 2.81 -10.44
C ASN A 95 18.59 2.25 -11.58
N THR A 96 18.95 0.96 -11.49
CA THR A 96 19.83 0.30 -12.45
C THR A 96 19.15 -0.04 -13.78
N GLN A 97 17.82 0.06 -13.86
CA GLN A 97 17.04 -0.28 -15.06
C GLN A 97 16.55 0.95 -15.84
N ASN A 98 17.00 2.16 -15.48
CA ASN A 98 16.62 3.43 -16.12
C ASN A 98 15.09 3.64 -16.22
N PHE A 99 14.35 3.26 -15.19
CA PHE A 99 12.95 3.65 -15.07
C PHE A 99 12.84 5.17 -14.89
N GLU A 100 11.74 5.77 -15.29
CA GLU A 100 11.46 7.20 -15.05
C GLU A 100 11.57 7.55 -13.56
N TYR A 101 11.16 6.65 -12.68
CA TYR A 101 11.39 6.69 -11.24
C TYR A 101 11.41 5.28 -10.64
N THR A 102 11.98 5.16 -9.43
CA THR A 102 11.73 4.03 -8.52
C THR A 102 11.34 4.57 -7.16
N TYR A 103 10.56 3.81 -6.39
CA TYR A 103 10.24 4.21 -5.02
C TYR A 103 11.49 4.39 -4.17
N GLY A 104 12.44 3.47 -4.29
CA GLY A 104 13.71 3.55 -3.58
C GLY A 104 14.48 4.84 -3.90
N GLN A 105 14.56 5.24 -5.15
CA GLN A 105 15.19 6.51 -5.54
C GLN A 105 14.49 7.71 -4.91
N ARG A 106 13.16 7.74 -4.92
CA ARG A 106 12.36 8.80 -4.28
C ARG A 106 12.57 8.85 -2.76
N LEU A 107 12.70 7.71 -2.13
CA LEU A 107 12.84 7.59 -0.66
C LEU A 107 14.27 7.82 -0.18
N ARG A 108 15.29 7.33 -0.91
CA ARG A 108 16.67 7.28 -0.46
C ARG A 108 17.61 8.28 -1.11
N ASN A 109 17.29 8.75 -2.31
CA ASN A 109 18.18 9.60 -3.08
C ASN A 109 17.42 10.62 -3.92
N TRP A 110 16.50 11.33 -3.29
CA TRP A 110 15.73 12.36 -3.95
C TRP A 110 16.65 13.49 -4.43
N ASN A 111 16.68 13.68 -5.76
CA ASN A 111 17.49 14.72 -6.41
C ASN A 111 19.00 14.69 -6.04
N ASN A 112 19.53 13.51 -5.66
CA ASN A 112 20.87 13.32 -5.11
C ASN A 112 21.19 14.14 -3.83
N GLU A 113 20.18 14.59 -3.11
CA GLU A 113 20.33 15.47 -1.95
C GLU A 113 19.62 14.98 -0.72
N ILE A 114 18.45 14.32 -0.87
CA ILE A 114 17.57 14.02 0.24
C ILE A 114 17.38 12.51 0.42
N ASP A 115 17.83 11.98 1.56
CA ASP A 115 17.51 10.65 2.05
C ASP A 115 16.35 10.76 3.09
N GLN A 116 15.13 10.53 2.64
CA GLN A 116 13.94 10.62 3.49
C GLN A 116 13.90 9.51 4.54
N ILE A 117 14.47 8.34 4.26
CA ILE A 117 14.49 7.23 5.23
C ILE A 117 15.48 7.53 6.36
N SER A 118 16.64 8.13 6.07
CA SER A 118 17.55 8.63 7.12
C SER A 118 16.86 9.69 7.98
N TYR A 119 16.11 10.62 7.38
CA TYR A 119 15.30 11.58 8.14
C TYR A 119 14.26 10.89 9.05
N VAL A 120 13.56 9.88 8.55
CA VAL A 120 12.58 9.09 9.33
C VAL A 120 13.25 8.43 10.53
N ILE A 121 14.40 7.77 10.32
CA ILE A 121 15.18 7.12 11.37
C ILE A 121 15.61 8.13 12.44
N ASP A 122 16.14 9.27 12.06
CA ASP A 122 16.56 10.32 12.99
C ASP A 122 15.38 10.87 13.82
N LYS A 123 14.20 11.07 13.19
CA LYS A 123 13.01 11.49 13.92
C LYS A 123 12.55 10.47 14.97
N LEU A 124 12.61 9.18 14.62
CA LEU A 124 12.21 8.09 15.52
C LEU A 124 13.22 7.89 16.66
N ARG A 125 14.54 7.99 16.37
CA ARG A 125 15.61 7.91 17.38
C ARG A 125 15.52 9.08 18.40
N ASN A 126 15.30 10.28 17.90
CA ASN A 126 15.23 11.48 18.73
C ASN A 126 13.96 11.54 19.58
N ASN A 127 12.85 10.98 19.11
CA ASN A 127 11.59 10.94 19.84
C ASN A 127 10.70 9.79 19.33
N THR A 128 10.58 8.74 20.13
CA THR A 128 9.78 7.55 19.79
C THR A 128 8.27 7.84 19.67
N SER A 129 7.78 8.95 20.26
CA SER A 129 6.38 9.38 20.14
C SER A 129 6.13 10.33 18.97
N THR A 130 7.13 10.61 18.15
CA THR A 130 7.01 11.52 16.99
C THR A 130 5.82 11.19 16.10
N ARG A 131 5.22 12.23 15.51
CA ARG A 131 4.20 12.15 14.48
C ARG A 131 4.70 12.65 13.12
N ARG A 132 6.03 12.87 12.99
CA ARG A 132 6.67 13.52 11.84
C ARG A 132 7.59 12.59 11.04
N ALA A 133 7.61 11.28 11.35
CA ALA A 133 8.41 10.29 10.64
C ALA A 133 7.65 9.83 9.38
N THR A 134 7.61 10.70 8.39
CA THR A 134 6.84 10.53 7.14
C THR A 134 7.76 10.78 5.95
N ALA A 135 7.69 9.91 4.95
CA ALA A 135 8.35 10.04 3.66
C ALA A 135 7.29 10.08 2.53
N VAL A 136 7.61 10.75 1.43
CA VAL A 136 6.71 10.89 0.28
C VAL A 136 7.44 10.54 -1.01
N THR A 137 6.74 9.91 -1.93
CA THR A 137 7.28 9.60 -3.26
C THR A 137 6.72 10.52 -4.34
N TRP A 138 5.51 11.04 -4.14
CA TRP A 138 4.89 12.03 -5.02
C TRP A 138 5.52 13.40 -4.83
N VAL A 139 5.99 13.99 -5.93
CA VAL A 139 6.67 15.29 -5.95
C VAL A 139 5.98 16.20 -6.96
N PRO A 140 5.12 17.13 -6.52
CA PRO A 140 4.26 17.92 -7.41
C PRO A 140 5.02 18.66 -8.50
N VAL A 141 6.20 19.20 -8.21
CA VAL A 141 6.99 19.98 -9.19
C VAL A 141 7.47 19.15 -10.39
N ILE A 142 7.50 17.82 -10.25
CA ILE A 142 7.87 16.87 -11.31
C ILE A 142 6.62 16.12 -11.80
N ASP A 143 5.91 15.46 -10.88
CA ASP A 143 4.89 14.48 -11.21
C ASP A 143 3.63 15.07 -11.86
N THR A 144 3.42 16.39 -11.76
CA THR A 144 2.36 17.09 -12.51
C THR A 144 2.70 17.34 -13.99
N LYS A 145 3.90 16.97 -14.44
CA LYS A 145 4.41 17.26 -15.79
C LYS A 145 4.72 16.00 -16.59
N VAL A 146 4.50 14.83 -16.01
CA VAL A 146 4.80 13.53 -16.61
C VAL A 146 3.59 12.61 -16.48
N ASP A 147 3.47 11.62 -17.36
CA ASP A 147 2.35 10.67 -17.35
C ASP A 147 2.61 9.51 -16.36
N GLU A 148 3.87 9.07 -16.23
CA GLU A 148 4.24 7.99 -15.31
C GLU A 148 4.57 8.56 -13.93
N VAL A 149 3.62 8.45 -13.01
CA VAL A 149 3.70 9.01 -11.66
C VAL A 149 3.61 7.92 -10.59
N PRO A 150 4.22 8.12 -9.40
CA PRO A 150 4.22 7.13 -8.34
C PRO A 150 2.81 6.69 -7.92
N CYS A 151 2.61 5.37 -7.82
CA CYS A 151 1.38 4.77 -7.28
C CYS A 151 1.38 4.83 -5.74
N MET A 152 2.48 4.42 -5.10
CA MET A 152 2.72 4.64 -3.69
C MET A 152 3.10 6.10 -3.46
N ILE A 153 2.43 6.82 -2.57
CA ILE A 153 2.64 8.26 -2.40
C ILE A 153 3.11 8.69 -1.01
N ILE A 154 2.80 7.93 0.04
CA ILE A 154 3.20 8.25 1.42
C ILE A 154 3.58 6.96 2.15
N ASP A 155 4.69 7.01 2.88
CA ASP A 155 5.09 6.05 3.92
C ASP A 155 5.22 6.77 5.26
N ASP A 156 4.40 6.39 6.22
CA ASP A 156 4.35 6.98 7.55
C ASP A 156 4.70 5.96 8.63
N PHE A 157 5.76 6.26 9.40
CA PHE A 157 6.32 5.38 10.42
C PHE A 157 5.98 5.86 11.82
N LYS A 158 5.52 4.95 12.69
CA LYS A 158 5.19 5.25 14.08
C LYS A 158 5.67 4.14 15.03
N ILE A 159 6.41 4.51 16.07
CA ILE A 159 6.67 3.59 17.19
C ILE A 159 5.51 3.73 18.18
N ARG A 160 4.81 2.63 18.42
CA ARG A 160 3.76 2.53 19.44
C ARG A 160 3.85 1.19 20.15
N ASN A 161 3.74 1.23 21.49
CA ASN A 161 3.87 0.03 22.32
C ASN A 161 5.19 -0.74 22.08
N GLY A 162 6.30 -0.02 21.85
CA GLY A 162 7.63 -0.61 21.60
C GLY A 162 7.81 -1.26 20.24
N LYS A 163 6.86 -1.08 19.30
CA LYS A 163 6.92 -1.64 17.93
C LYS A 163 6.81 -0.55 16.89
N LEU A 164 7.59 -0.71 15.81
CA LEU A 164 7.51 0.16 14.64
C LEU A 164 6.40 -0.32 13.71
N HIS A 165 5.48 0.57 13.40
CA HIS A 165 4.39 0.35 12.44
C HIS A 165 4.59 1.22 11.21
N LEU A 166 4.19 0.71 10.05
CA LEU A 166 4.19 1.41 8.77
C LEU A 166 2.77 1.55 8.25
N THR A 167 2.39 2.76 7.86
CA THR A 167 1.18 3.00 7.08
C THR A 167 1.58 3.56 5.73
N THR A 168 1.16 2.90 4.66
CA THR A 168 1.46 3.28 3.27
C THR A 168 0.17 3.62 2.52
N LEU A 169 0.19 4.73 1.79
CA LEU A 169 -0.93 5.14 0.95
C LEU A 169 -0.56 5.02 -0.53
N PHE A 170 -1.42 4.32 -1.27
CA PHE A 170 -1.37 4.16 -2.72
C PHE A 170 -2.53 4.92 -3.37
N ARG A 171 -2.25 5.82 -4.34
CA ARG A 171 -3.31 6.45 -5.16
C ARG A 171 -3.97 5.45 -6.08
N SER A 172 -3.19 4.47 -6.56
CA SER A 172 -3.56 3.42 -7.49
C SER A 172 -2.80 2.16 -7.11
N HIS A 173 -3.46 1.02 -6.96
CA HIS A 173 -2.84 -0.20 -6.46
C HIS A 173 -3.34 -1.41 -7.25
N ASP A 174 -2.49 -1.92 -8.14
CA ASP A 174 -2.73 -3.16 -8.87
C ASP A 174 -2.61 -4.36 -7.90
N PHE A 175 -3.74 -4.95 -7.59
CA PHE A 175 -3.82 -6.05 -6.63
C PHE A 175 -3.35 -7.38 -7.22
N ALA A 176 -3.55 -7.62 -8.51
CA ALA A 176 -3.12 -8.86 -9.16
C ALA A 176 -1.60 -8.90 -9.37
N GLY A 177 -1.07 -7.83 -9.96
CA GLY A 177 0.32 -7.80 -10.45
C GLY A 177 1.34 -7.21 -9.48
N ALA A 178 0.94 -6.31 -8.55
CA ALA A 178 1.89 -5.53 -7.76
C ALA A 178 1.73 -5.63 -6.24
N TYR A 179 0.52 -5.81 -5.71
CA TYR A 179 0.26 -5.75 -4.26
C TYR A 179 1.20 -6.63 -3.42
N PRO A 180 1.38 -7.95 -3.68
CA PRO A 180 2.27 -8.77 -2.86
C PRO A 180 3.73 -8.34 -2.93
N ALA A 181 4.21 -7.91 -4.12
CA ALA A 181 5.57 -7.42 -4.28
C ALA A 181 5.82 -6.13 -3.50
N ASN A 182 4.87 -5.20 -3.53
CA ASN A 182 4.94 -3.96 -2.77
C ASN A 182 4.98 -4.25 -1.27
N LEU A 183 4.12 -5.13 -0.77
CA LEU A 183 4.07 -5.49 0.65
C LEU A 183 5.33 -6.24 1.09
N TYR A 184 5.88 -7.12 0.24
CA TYR A 184 7.16 -7.75 0.49
C TYR A 184 8.27 -6.72 0.63
N GLY A 185 8.39 -5.77 -0.31
CA GLY A 185 9.36 -4.70 -0.24
C GLY A 185 9.20 -3.82 1.00
N LEU A 186 7.96 -3.42 1.32
CA LEU A 186 7.62 -2.61 2.49
C LEU A 186 7.91 -3.34 3.81
N SER A 187 7.75 -4.67 3.88
CA SER A 187 8.12 -5.44 5.06
C SER A 187 9.64 -5.40 5.30
N ARG A 188 10.44 -5.44 4.24
CA ARG A 188 11.91 -5.30 4.34
C ARG A 188 12.33 -3.87 4.72
N LEU A 189 11.65 -2.85 4.19
CA LEU A 189 11.85 -1.46 4.59
C LEU A 189 11.49 -1.24 6.06
N LEU A 190 10.37 -1.82 6.52
CA LEU A 190 9.96 -1.78 7.92
C LEU A 190 11.02 -2.42 8.84
N SER A 191 11.54 -3.61 8.47
CA SER A 191 12.63 -4.26 9.22
C SER A 191 13.88 -3.37 9.27
N TYR A 192 14.31 -2.83 8.13
CA TYR A 192 15.47 -1.97 8.07
C TYR A 192 15.36 -0.75 9.03
N VAL A 193 14.23 -0.05 8.99
CA VAL A 193 14.01 1.10 9.89
C VAL A 193 13.88 0.67 11.35
N ALA A 194 13.31 -0.50 11.64
CA ALA A 194 13.20 -1.05 12.99
C ALA A 194 14.58 -1.39 13.57
N ASP A 195 15.44 -2.05 12.79
CA ASP A 195 16.81 -2.37 13.17
C ASP A 195 17.61 -1.10 13.46
N GLU A 196 17.53 -0.10 12.58
CA GLU A 196 18.19 1.19 12.74
C GLU A 196 17.71 1.99 13.96
N THR A 197 16.47 1.78 14.40
CA THR A 197 15.90 2.47 15.55
C THR A 197 15.94 1.64 16.83
N GLY A 198 16.39 0.37 16.76
CA GLY A 198 16.54 -0.52 17.92
C GLY A 198 15.19 -0.99 18.50
N VAL A 199 14.12 -1.07 17.69
CA VAL A 199 12.80 -1.52 18.13
C VAL A 199 12.32 -2.73 17.33
N SER A 200 11.37 -3.46 17.87
CA SER A 200 10.75 -4.58 17.13
C SER A 200 9.83 -4.07 16.03
N THR A 201 9.68 -4.86 14.97
CA THR A 201 8.71 -4.62 13.91
C THR A 201 7.28 -4.81 14.41
N GLY A 202 6.36 -4.04 13.87
CA GLY A 202 4.94 -4.08 14.13
C GLY A 202 4.14 -4.46 12.88
N LYS A 203 3.05 -3.74 12.64
CA LYS A 203 2.10 -4.00 11.56
C LYS A 203 2.38 -3.12 10.35
N ILE A 204 1.95 -3.59 9.18
CA ILE A 204 1.82 -2.76 7.99
C ILE A 204 0.34 -2.48 7.75
N THR A 205 0.03 -1.23 7.43
CA THR A 205 -1.29 -0.82 6.98
C THR A 205 -1.17 -0.26 5.57
N THR A 206 -1.98 -0.75 4.64
CA THR A 206 -2.12 -0.16 3.31
C THR A 206 -3.46 0.56 3.20
N ILE A 207 -3.44 1.73 2.54
CA ILE A 207 -4.62 2.45 2.11
C ILE A 207 -4.52 2.57 0.60
N SER A 208 -5.37 1.85 -0.12
CA SER A 208 -5.43 1.85 -1.57
C SER A 208 -6.63 2.68 -2.01
N ILE A 209 -6.40 3.90 -2.53
CA ILE A 209 -7.49 4.79 -2.97
C ILE A 209 -8.23 4.13 -4.13
N SER A 210 -7.51 3.68 -5.17
CA SER A 210 -8.02 2.85 -6.25
C SER A 210 -7.35 1.47 -6.16
N ALA A 211 -8.00 0.51 -5.50
CA ALA A 211 -7.59 -0.89 -5.49
C ALA A 211 -8.22 -1.57 -6.71
N HIS A 212 -7.41 -2.13 -7.63
CA HIS A 212 -7.94 -2.60 -8.89
C HIS A 212 -7.28 -3.88 -9.39
N ILE A 213 -7.98 -4.53 -10.33
CA ILE A 213 -7.54 -5.71 -11.08
C ILE A 213 -7.76 -5.40 -12.57
N TYR A 214 -6.69 -5.48 -13.38
CA TYR A 214 -6.79 -5.30 -14.83
C TYR A 214 -7.54 -6.43 -15.50
N GLU A 215 -8.25 -6.12 -16.61
CA GLU A 215 -9.04 -7.10 -17.36
C GLU A 215 -8.23 -8.31 -17.81
N HIS A 216 -6.97 -8.12 -18.17
CA HIS A 216 -6.11 -9.22 -18.62
C HIS A 216 -5.77 -10.24 -17.51
N ASP A 217 -6.01 -9.92 -16.24
CA ASP A 217 -5.84 -10.82 -15.08
C ASP A 217 -7.16 -11.47 -14.63
N TRP A 218 -8.32 -11.09 -15.18
CA TRP A 218 -9.62 -11.50 -14.66
C TRP A 218 -9.79 -13.01 -14.63
N ASP A 219 -9.48 -13.72 -15.72
CA ASP A 219 -9.63 -15.17 -15.79
C ASP A 219 -8.81 -15.86 -14.70
N LYS A 220 -7.56 -15.43 -14.51
CA LYS A 220 -6.67 -15.95 -13.48
C LYS A 220 -7.22 -15.68 -12.07
N ILE A 221 -7.70 -14.46 -11.82
CA ILE A 221 -8.21 -14.08 -10.49
C ILE A 221 -9.53 -14.80 -10.19
N GLU A 222 -10.38 -15.01 -11.17
CA GLU A 222 -11.60 -15.81 -11.01
C GLU A 222 -11.28 -17.24 -10.58
N ASP A 223 -10.28 -17.86 -11.19
CA ASP A 223 -9.84 -19.23 -10.83
C ASP A 223 -9.26 -19.28 -9.41
N ILE A 224 -8.45 -18.29 -9.02
CA ILE A 224 -7.91 -18.18 -7.66
C ILE A 224 -9.06 -18.08 -6.63
N ILE A 225 -10.03 -17.19 -6.85
CA ILE A 225 -11.14 -16.98 -5.92
C ILE A 225 -12.00 -18.23 -5.80
N LYS A 226 -12.28 -18.94 -6.90
CA LYS A 226 -13.04 -20.22 -6.87
C LYS A 226 -12.28 -21.34 -6.17
N GLY A 227 -10.94 -21.30 -6.15
CA GLY A 227 -10.10 -22.30 -5.48
C GLY A 227 -9.92 -22.07 -3.99
N VAL A 228 -10.17 -20.86 -3.48
CA VAL A 228 -10.00 -20.49 -2.06
C VAL A 228 -11.30 -20.74 -1.26
N TYR A 229 -12.43 -20.81 -1.92
CA TYR A 229 -13.77 -21.06 -1.34
C TYR A 229 -14.45 -22.27 -1.98
#